data_23b5ef0407caeebc5708b9c47bd5bd0a
#
_entry.id   23b5ef0407caeebc5708b9c47bd5bd0a
#
_cell.length_a   1.000
_cell.length_b   1.000
_cell.length_c   1.000
_cell.angle_alpha   90.00
_cell.angle_beta   90.00
_cell.angle_gamma   90.00
#
_symmetry.space_group_name_H-M   'P 1'
#
loop_
_entity.id
_entity.type
_entity.pdbx_description
1 polymer ?
#
loop_
_entity_poly.entity_id
_entity_poly.type
_entity_poly.pdbx_seq_one_letter_code
_entity_poly.pdbx_strand_id
1 'polypeptide(L)'
;MSSILTETLLLYRNALRRTGESLVRGWLTIVAVVGFGFLLLLAAQFAAPLGMIGGFVLGAVNALLVGATLSLIEQSISHTRALTIRDVLGSVGHYFWDVIGIGFILWLPLMALDLSTQANPFGQLLSYAALLLIFLLLNPAPEIIYQVRHDSPLEVLKTSYEFVLENWIEWFLPFALILIPIVLSPMGLQSFFSLSSRVGRGAGLDFSQVLVLPFTILGGWLDYVGVPSSIGWYLGLLLTPPLAVAMFLFRGHLFASLHGVSRRQRRFISPFNK
;
A
#
# COMPACT_ATOMS: atom_id res chain seq x y z
N MET A 1 -12.97 -26.17 -12.31
CA MET A 1 -11.98 -25.57 -11.39
C MET A 1 -10.66 -25.22 -12.08
N SER A 2 -10.16 -26.00 -13.03
CA SER A 2 -8.88 -25.73 -13.72
C SER A 2 -8.82 -24.40 -14.49
N SER A 3 -9.93 -23.97 -15.13
CA SER A 3 -9.96 -22.73 -15.92
C SER A 3 -9.79 -21.46 -15.05
N ILE A 4 -10.40 -21.40 -13.88
CA ILE A 4 -10.35 -20.22 -13.00
C ILE A 4 -8.92 -20.01 -12.48
N LEU A 5 -8.27 -21.07 -12.04
CA LEU A 5 -6.88 -20.99 -11.57
C LEU A 5 -5.93 -20.55 -12.69
N THR A 6 -6.13 -21.07 -13.90
CA THR A 6 -5.30 -20.68 -15.06
C THR A 6 -5.51 -19.21 -15.43
N GLU A 7 -6.74 -18.71 -15.42
CA GLU A 7 -7.04 -17.30 -15.66
C GLU A 7 -6.42 -16.38 -14.61
N THR A 8 -6.51 -16.75 -13.34
CA THR A 8 -5.92 -15.98 -12.23
C THR A 8 -4.39 -15.96 -12.32
N LEU A 9 -3.76 -17.10 -12.66
CA LEU A 9 -2.30 -17.16 -12.86
C LEU A 9 -1.84 -16.31 -14.06
N LEU A 10 -2.59 -16.31 -15.16
CA LEU A 10 -2.29 -15.46 -16.31
C LEU A 10 -2.42 -13.98 -15.97
N LEU A 11 -3.42 -13.61 -15.19
CA LEU A 11 -3.61 -12.24 -14.69
C LEU A 11 -2.39 -11.78 -13.87
N TYR A 12 -1.93 -12.60 -12.90
CA TYR A 12 -0.76 -12.27 -12.09
C TYR A 12 0.54 -12.24 -12.91
N ARG A 13 0.73 -13.18 -13.82
CA ARG A 13 1.89 -13.18 -14.73
C ARG A 13 1.94 -11.91 -15.57
N ASN A 14 0.81 -11.47 -16.10
CA ASN A 14 0.73 -10.24 -16.89
C ASN A 14 0.99 -9.00 -16.03
N ALA A 15 0.41 -8.94 -14.82
CA ALA A 15 0.68 -7.86 -13.88
C ALA A 15 2.15 -7.79 -13.48
N LEU A 16 2.79 -8.93 -13.17
CA LEU A 16 4.22 -9.02 -12.84
C LEU A 16 5.11 -8.58 -14.01
N ARG A 17 4.82 -9.02 -15.25
CA ARG A 17 5.58 -8.59 -16.42
C ARG A 17 5.52 -7.06 -16.61
N ARG A 18 4.30 -6.50 -16.56
CA ARG A 18 4.10 -5.04 -16.67
C ARG A 18 4.79 -4.29 -15.52
N THR A 19 4.78 -4.86 -14.32
CA THR A 19 5.50 -4.30 -13.17
C THR A 19 6.99 -4.21 -13.44
N GLY A 20 7.61 -5.27 -13.96
CA GLY A 20 9.02 -5.26 -14.32
C GLY A 20 9.36 -4.20 -15.37
N GLU A 21 8.54 -4.10 -16.43
CA GLU A 21 8.70 -3.08 -17.47
C GLU A 21 8.56 -1.65 -16.91
N SER A 22 7.56 -1.43 -16.04
CA SER A 22 7.32 -0.12 -15.41
C SER A 22 8.40 0.24 -14.38
N LEU A 23 8.93 -0.75 -13.64
CA LEU A 23 9.99 -0.55 -12.65
C LEU A 23 11.29 -0.08 -13.32
N VAL A 24 11.66 -0.71 -14.44
CA VAL A 24 12.87 -0.32 -15.19
C VAL A 24 12.73 1.09 -15.76
N ARG A 25 11.58 1.44 -16.32
CA ARG A 25 11.32 2.78 -16.87
C ARG A 25 11.19 3.84 -15.75
N GLY A 26 10.54 3.47 -14.65
CA GLY A 26 10.26 4.32 -13.51
C GLY A 26 11.30 4.19 -12.38
N TRP A 27 12.55 3.79 -12.65
CA TRP A 27 13.58 3.60 -11.61
C TRP A 27 13.78 4.85 -10.72
N LEU A 28 13.52 6.03 -11.28
CA LEU A 28 13.61 7.29 -10.54
C LEU A 28 12.60 7.36 -9.39
N THR A 29 11.46 6.65 -9.47
CA THR A 29 10.51 6.51 -8.36
C THR A 29 11.17 5.86 -7.14
N ILE A 30 12.09 4.89 -7.34
CA ILE A 30 12.82 4.25 -6.25
C ILE A 30 13.68 5.30 -5.51
N VAL A 31 14.40 6.12 -6.28
CA VAL A 31 15.24 7.19 -5.72
C VAL A 31 14.38 8.24 -5.00
N ALA A 32 13.24 8.60 -5.61
CA ALA A 32 12.29 9.54 -5.01
C ALA A 32 11.73 9.03 -3.68
N VAL A 33 11.31 7.75 -3.60
CA VAL A 33 10.79 7.14 -2.37
C VAL A 33 11.85 7.13 -1.26
N VAL A 34 13.11 6.86 -1.58
CA VAL A 34 14.22 6.99 -0.60
C VAL A 34 14.37 8.44 -0.14
N GLY A 35 14.39 9.40 -1.06
CA GLY A 35 14.47 10.83 -0.75
C GLY A 35 13.28 11.29 0.12
N PHE A 36 12.08 10.83 -0.18
CA PHE A 36 10.87 11.11 0.61
C PHE A 36 10.97 10.52 2.02
N GLY A 37 11.56 9.32 2.19
CA GLY A 37 11.85 8.75 3.50
C GLY A 37 12.77 9.63 4.33
N PHE A 38 13.84 10.17 3.75
CA PHE A 38 14.71 11.13 4.42
C PHE A 38 13.98 12.43 4.76
N LEU A 39 13.16 12.95 3.86
CA LEU A 39 12.36 14.15 4.13
C LEU A 39 11.38 13.94 5.29
N LEU A 40 10.74 12.78 5.37
CA LEU A 40 9.85 12.44 6.50
C LEU A 40 10.63 12.39 7.82
N LEU A 41 11.81 11.76 7.83
CA LEU A 41 12.67 11.71 9.03
C LEU A 41 13.10 13.12 9.48
N LEU A 42 13.51 13.98 8.54
CA LEU A 42 13.84 15.37 8.84
C LEU A 42 12.63 16.12 9.38
N ALA A 43 11.46 15.99 8.72
CA ALA A 43 10.23 16.63 9.19
C ALA A 43 9.87 16.18 10.61
N ALA A 44 10.02 14.89 10.93
CA ALA A 44 9.77 14.37 12.27
C ALA A 44 10.70 14.99 13.34
N GLN A 45 11.98 15.19 13.01
CA GLN A 45 12.95 15.85 13.89
C GLN A 45 12.55 17.30 14.20
N PHE A 46 12.13 18.06 13.17
CA PHE A 46 11.70 19.45 13.34
C PHE A 46 10.31 19.57 13.97
N ALA A 47 9.43 18.62 13.74
CA ALA A 47 8.08 18.61 14.30
C ALA A 47 8.05 18.19 15.77
N ALA A 48 8.98 17.32 16.23
CA ALA A 48 9.00 16.80 17.59
C ALA A 48 8.93 17.88 18.70
N PRO A 49 9.70 18.98 18.65
CA PRO A 49 9.64 20.01 19.68
C PRO A 49 8.37 20.88 19.65
N LEU A 50 7.58 20.83 18.57
CA LEU A 50 6.36 21.65 18.39
C LEU A 50 5.11 21.03 19.04
N GLY A 51 5.23 19.84 19.65
CA GLY A 51 4.12 19.17 20.33
C GLY A 51 2.94 18.91 19.39
N MET A 52 1.74 19.34 19.75
CA MET A 52 0.52 19.12 18.97
C MET A 52 0.58 19.77 17.58
N ILE A 53 1.16 20.95 17.45
CA ILE A 53 1.34 21.63 16.14
C ILE A 53 2.25 20.79 15.26
N GLY A 54 3.31 20.21 15.82
CA GLY A 54 4.21 19.29 15.11
C GLY A 54 3.49 18.09 14.53
N GLY A 55 2.50 17.56 15.25
CA GLY A 55 1.64 16.48 14.71
C GLY A 55 0.88 16.86 13.43
N PHE A 56 0.31 18.05 13.38
CA PHE A 56 -0.35 18.58 12.18
C PHE A 56 0.63 18.78 11.02
N VAL A 57 1.80 19.37 11.31
CA VAL A 57 2.85 19.56 10.29
C VAL A 57 3.30 18.21 9.74
N LEU A 58 3.56 17.23 10.61
CA LEU A 58 3.97 15.89 10.19
C LEU A 58 2.88 15.20 9.37
N GLY A 59 1.61 15.35 9.75
CA GLY A 59 0.46 14.84 8.98
C GLY A 59 0.39 15.45 7.58
N ALA A 60 0.60 16.77 7.45
CA ALA A 60 0.63 17.44 6.16
C ALA A 60 1.82 16.98 5.30
N VAL A 61 3.02 16.85 5.88
CA VAL A 61 4.19 16.32 5.17
C VAL A 61 3.94 14.89 4.73
N ASN A 62 3.39 14.05 5.61
CA ASN A 62 3.02 12.67 5.26
C ASN A 62 2.08 12.63 4.05
N ALA A 63 1.02 13.44 4.04
CA ALA A 63 0.06 13.49 2.94
C ALA A 63 0.71 13.96 1.62
N LEU A 64 1.63 14.94 1.69
CA LEU A 64 2.41 15.38 0.52
C LEU A 64 3.26 14.24 -0.05
N LEU A 65 3.97 13.51 0.80
CA LEU A 65 4.88 12.43 0.38
C LEU A 65 4.10 11.21 -0.16
N VAL A 66 2.97 10.85 0.48
CA VAL A 66 2.08 9.80 -0.04
C VAL A 66 1.52 10.22 -1.39
N GLY A 67 0.93 11.42 -1.49
CA GLY A 67 0.36 11.93 -2.73
C GLY A 67 1.38 11.99 -3.87
N ALA A 68 2.61 12.47 -3.59
CA ALA A 68 3.70 12.47 -4.55
C ALA A 68 4.07 11.04 -5.00
N THR A 69 4.12 10.09 -4.08
CA THR A 69 4.39 8.68 -4.40
C THR A 69 3.32 8.10 -5.32
N LEU A 70 2.03 8.33 -5.00
CA LEU A 70 0.91 7.86 -5.83
C LEU A 70 0.98 8.46 -7.24
N SER A 71 1.29 9.75 -7.37
CA SER A 71 1.47 10.41 -8.67
C SER A 71 2.62 9.82 -9.49
N LEU A 72 3.75 9.50 -8.86
CA LEU A 72 4.87 8.85 -9.54
C LEU A 72 4.53 7.42 -9.98
N ILE A 73 3.79 6.68 -9.16
CA ILE A 73 3.30 5.34 -9.51
C ILE A 73 2.34 5.41 -10.69
N GLU A 74 1.37 6.34 -10.67
CA GLU A 74 0.46 6.59 -11.80
C GLU A 74 1.22 6.86 -13.09
N GLN A 75 2.19 7.79 -13.06
CA GLN A 75 3.00 8.12 -14.22
C GLN A 75 3.81 6.93 -14.72
N SER A 76 4.34 6.09 -13.81
CA SER A 76 5.07 4.87 -14.16
C SER A 76 4.18 3.80 -14.83
N ILE A 77 2.89 3.78 -14.51
CA ILE A 77 1.91 2.87 -15.09
C ILE A 77 1.38 3.39 -16.43
N SER A 78 1.05 4.70 -16.49
CA SER A 78 0.33 5.31 -17.61
C SER A 78 1.24 5.74 -18.75
N HIS A 79 2.47 6.23 -18.44
CA HIS A 79 3.38 6.75 -19.44
C HIS A 79 4.32 5.69 -20.01
N THR A 80 4.57 5.78 -21.31
CA THR A 80 5.56 4.93 -22.01
C THR A 80 6.99 5.47 -21.92
N ARG A 81 7.17 6.75 -21.53
CA ARG A 81 8.47 7.41 -21.38
C ARG A 81 9.08 7.17 -19.99
N ALA A 82 10.39 7.26 -19.90
CA ALA A 82 11.09 7.27 -18.61
C ALA A 82 10.76 8.54 -17.82
N LEU A 83 10.67 8.39 -16.49
CA LEU A 83 10.47 9.52 -15.57
C LEU A 83 11.69 10.43 -15.52
N THR A 84 11.46 11.70 -15.33
CA THR A 84 12.47 12.75 -15.17
C THR A 84 12.43 13.37 -13.79
N ILE A 85 13.48 14.07 -13.37
CA ILE A 85 13.51 14.82 -12.09
C ILE A 85 12.39 15.86 -12.06
N ARG A 86 12.02 16.43 -13.20
CA ARG A 86 10.92 17.39 -13.31
C ARG A 86 9.57 16.74 -12.97
N ASP A 87 9.38 15.46 -13.32
CA ASP A 87 8.18 14.71 -12.97
C ASP A 87 8.12 14.46 -11.47
N VAL A 88 9.26 14.20 -10.81
CA VAL A 88 9.35 14.06 -9.34
C VAL A 88 8.96 15.37 -8.65
N LEU A 89 9.49 16.50 -9.09
CA LEU A 89 9.13 17.80 -8.50
C LEU A 89 7.66 18.16 -8.78
N GLY A 90 7.15 17.84 -9.96
CA GLY A 90 5.76 18.09 -10.33
C GLY A 90 4.74 17.15 -9.65
N SER A 91 5.20 16.03 -9.08
CA SER A 91 4.33 15.10 -8.37
C SER A 91 3.90 15.61 -6.99
N VAL A 92 4.68 16.52 -6.39
CA VAL A 92 4.42 17.05 -5.04
C VAL A 92 3.11 17.83 -5.02
N GLY A 93 2.21 17.45 -4.15
CA GLY A 93 0.91 18.11 -3.95
C GLY A 93 -0.22 17.60 -4.84
N HIS A 94 0.04 16.73 -5.83
CA HIS A 94 -0.97 16.31 -6.81
C HIS A 94 -2.20 15.64 -6.16
N TYR A 95 -1.99 14.68 -5.24
CA TYR A 95 -3.04 13.98 -4.49
C TYR A 95 -3.12 14.37 -3.01
N PHE A 96 -2.58 15.54 -2.66
CA PHE A 96 -2.50 15.99 -1.26
C PHE A 96 -3.88 16.04 -0.59
N TRP A 97 -4.86 16.65 -1.24
CA TRP A 97 -6.20 16.82 -0.68
C TRP A 97 -6.96 15.50 -0.58
N ASP A 98 -6.77 14.59 -1.51
CA ASP A 98 -7.39 13.26 -1.45
C ASP A 98 -6.86 12.46 -0.25
N VAL A 99 -5.53 12.46 -0.07
CA VAL A 99 -4.89 11.76 1.06
C VAL A 99 -5.31 12.37 2.40
N ILE A 100 -5.30 13.70 2.52
CA ILE A 100 -5.76 14.38 3.76
C ILE A 100 -7.25 14.12 4.00
N GLY A 101 -8.08 14.22 2.97
CA GLY A 101 -9.52 14.02 3.10
C GLY A 101 -9.86 12.63 3.60
N ILE A 102 -9.25 11.59 3.02
CA ILE A 102 -9.44 10.20 3.47
C ILE A 102 -8.88 10.02 4.88
N GLY A 103 -7.68 10.53 5.15
CA GLY A 103 -7.06 10.46 6.46
C GLY A 103 -7.93 11.11 7.56
N PHE A 104 -8.55 12.25 7.26
CA PHE A 104 -9.44 12.94 8.18
C PHE A 104 -10.74 12.16 8.45
N ILE A 105 -11.36 11.60 7.40
CA ILE A 105 -12.57 10.77 7.55
C ILE A 105 -12.29 9.54 8.41
N LEU A 106 -11.11 8.93 8.27
CA LEU A 106 -10.73 7.76 9.05
C LEU A 106 -10.28 8.11 10.48
N TRP A 107 -9.72 9.29 10.67
CA TRP A 107 -9.22 9.72 11.98
C TRP A 107 -10.32 9.77 13.05
N LEU A 108 -11.52 10.27 12.69
CA LEU A 108 -12.64 10.37 13.64
C LEU A 108 -13.08 9.03 14.24
N PRO A 109 -13.40 7.99 13.42
CA PRO A 109 -13.78 6.68 13.96
C PRO A 109 -12.61 5.99 14.69
N LEU A 110 -11.36 6.19 14.23
CA LEU A 110 -10.19 5.63 14.91
C LEU A 110 -9.97 6.28 16.28
N MET A 111 -10.14 7.60 16.40
CA MET A 111 -10.08 8.30 17.68
C MET A 111 -11.18 7.82 18.64
N ALA A 112 -12.40 7.67 18.16
CA ALA A 112 -13.52 7.13 18.97
C ALA A 112 -13.24 5.69 19.43
N LEU A 113 -12.62 4.89 18.57
CA LEU A 113 -12.20 3.53 18.88
C LEU A 113 -11.13 3.52 19.98
N ASP A 114 -10.09 4.35 19.86
CA ASP A 114 -9.01 4.45 20.87
C ASP A 114 -9.56 4.88 22.25
N LEU A 115 -10.51 5.81 22.28
CA LEU A 115 -11.18 6.20 23.53
C LEU A 115 -12.01 5.06 24.15
N SER A 116 -12.71 4.28 23.31
CA SER A 116 -13.53 3.17 23.78
C SER A 116 -12.71 1.99 24.32
N THR A 117 -11.49 1.80 23.82
CA THR A 117 -10.61 0.70 24.23
C THR A 117 -10.01 0.91 25.61
N GLN A 118 -9.87 2.17 26.06
CA GLN A 118 -9.35 2.50 27.39
C GLN A 118 -10.33 2.15 28.51
N ALA A 119 -11.63 2.05 28.19
CA ALA A 119 -12.69 1.83 29.17
C ALA A 119 -13.10 0.36 29.32
N ASN A 120 -12.64 -0.58 28.46
CA ASN A 120 -13.14 -1.95 28.43
C ASN A 120 -12.00 -2.97 28.18
N PRO A 121 -11.93 -4.08 28.98
CA PRO A 121 -10.95 -5.16 28.74
C PRO A 121 -11.08 -5.82 27.35
N PHE A 122 -12.27 -5.86 26.77
CA PHE A 122 -12.49 -6.33 25.39
C PHE A 122 -12.20 -5.28 24.31
N GLY A 123 -11.91 -4.03 24.71
CA GLY A 123 -11.65 -2.91 23.80
C GLY A 123 -10.50 -3.19 22.86
N GLN A 124 -9.42 -3.81 23.32
CA GLN A 124 -8.27 -4.18 22.51
C GLN A 124 -8.64 -5.12 21.35
N LEU A 125 -9.43 -6.17 21.63
CA LEU A 125 -9.89 -7.11 20.60
C LEU A 125 -10.77 -6.40 19.57
N LEU A 126 -11.69 -5.54 20.03
CA LEU A 126 -12.55 -4.75 19.16
C LEU A 126 -11.73 -3.79 18.28
N SER A 127 -10.71 -3.16 18.86
CA SER A 127 -9.79 -2.29 18.11
C SER A 127 -9.06 -3.06 17.02
N TYR A 128 -8.49 -4.22 17.30
CA TYR A 128 -7.82 -5.04 16.29
C TYR A 128 -8.79 -5.50 15.20
N ALA A 129 -10.00 -5.91 15.55
CA ALA A 129 -11.01 -6.31 14.57
C ALA A 129 -11.42 -5.13 13.67
N ALA A 130 -11.63 -3.95 14.22
CA ALA A 130 -11.98 -2.76 13.46
C ALA A 130 -10.82 -2.30 12.56
N LEU A 131 -9.58 -2.30 13.06
CA LEU A 131 -8.39 -1.97 12.26
C LEU A 131 -8.19 -2.96 11.11
N LEU A 132 -8.40 -4.25 11.37
CA LEU A 132 -8.34 -5.28 10.32
C LEU A 132 -9.43 -5.07 9.27
N LEU A 133 -10.65 -4.75 9.69
CA LEU A 133 -11.75 -4.45 8.77
C LEU A 133 -11.44 -3.23 7.89
N ILE A 134 -10.97 -2.13 8.50
CA ILE A 134 -10.53 -0.93 7.77
C ILE A 134 -9.44 -1.29 6.77
N PHE A 135 -8.42 -2.03 7.19
CA PHE A 135 -7.34 -2.49 6.32
C PHE A 135 -7.85 -3.32 5.14
N LEU A 136 -8.76 -4.27 5.39
CA LEU A 136 -9.29 -5.11 4.32
C LEU A 136 -10.15 -4.31 3.34
N LEU A 137 -11.09 -3.51 3.84
CA LEU A 137 -12.06 -2.81 3.00
C LEU A 137 -11.46 -1.62 2.25
N LEU A 138 -10.48 -0.93 2.84
CA LEU A 138 -9.86 0.25 2.27
C LEU A 138 -8.48 -0.01 1.67
N ASN A 139 -8.07 -1.28 1.58
CA ASN A 139 -6.78 -1.65 1.02
C ASN A 139 -6.55 -1.08 -0.41
N PRO A 140 -7.51 -1.10 -1.36
CA PRO A 140 -7.33 -0.55 -2.69
C PRO A 140 -7.54 0.98 -2.79
N ALA A 141 -7.78 1.68 -1.68
CA ALA A 141 -7.97 3.13 -1.71
C ALA A 141 -6.82 3.91 -2.39
N PRO A 142 -5.53 3.57 -2.17
CA PRO A 142 -4.44 4.22 -2.89
C PRO A 142 -4.57 4.10 -4.42
N GLU A 143 -4.94 2.91 -4.92
CA GLU A 143 -5.09 2.65 -6.35
C GLU A 143 -6.29 3.42 -6.95
N ILE A 144 -7.35 3.59 -6.18
CA ILE A 144 -8.54 4.33 -6.61
C ILE A 144 -8.21 5.81 -6.74
N ILE A 145 -7.45 6.39 -5.82
CA ILE A 145 -7.06 7.81 -5.87
C ILE A 145 -6.45 8.17 -7.24
N TYR A 146 -5.58 7.33 -7.79
CA TYR A 146 -4.88 7.69 -9.02
C TYR A 146 -5.39 6.98 -10.28
N GLN A 147 -6.31 6.01 -10.18
CA GLN A 147 -6.82 5.28 -11.37
C GLN A 147 -8.31 5.53 -11.64
N VAL A 148 -9.07 5.99 -10.65
CA VAL A 148 -10.51 6.19 -10.79
C VAL A 148 -10.84 7.66 -10.59
N ARG A 149 -11.59 8.23 -11.53
CA ARG A 149 -12.08 9.60 -11.35
C ARG A 149 -13.08 9.61 -10.20
N HIS A 150 -12.89 10.51 -9.24
CA HIS A 150 -13.76 10.69 -8.08
C HIS A 150 -13.87 12.18 -7.74
N ASP A 151 -15.00 12.57 -7.15
CA ASP A 151 -15.29 13.94 -6.77
C ASP A 151 -15.13 14.18 -5.26
N SER A 152 -15.06 13.11 -4.48
CA SER A 152 -14.93 13.21 -3.02
C SER A 152 -14.17 12.05 -2.40
N PRO A 153 -13.51 12.27 -1.23
CA PRO A 153 -12.85 11.19 -0.47
C PRO A 153 -13.82 10.07 -0.04
N LEU A 154 -15.09 10.38 0.21
CA LEU A 154 -16.11 9.38 0.53
C LEU A 154 -16.40 8.44 -0.63
N GLU A 155 -16.34 8.93 -1.85
CA GLU A 155 -16.49 8.12 -3.05
C GLU A 155 -15.32 7.15 -3.22
N VAL A 156 -14.10 7.58 -2.92
CA VAL A 156 -12.93 6.68 -2.88
C VAL A 156 -13.14 5.54 -1.90
N LEU A 157 -13.63 5.83 -0.69
CA LEU A 157 -13.90 4.80 0.32
C LEU A 157 -15.01 3.84 -0.12
N LYS A 158 -16.11 4.37 -0.71
CA LYS A 158 -17.20 3.56 -1.25
C LYS A 158 -16.72 2.64 -2.37
N THR A 159 -16.00 3.18 -3.34
CA THR A 159 -15.46 2.41 -4.48
C THR A 159 -14.46 1.35 -4.02
N SER A 160 -13.66 1.66 -2.98
CA SER A 160 -12.73 0.70 -2.36
C SER A 160 -13.47 -0.49 -1.77
N TYR A 161 -14.52 -0.24 -1.00
CA TYR A 161 -15.37 -1.27 -0.42
C TYR A 161 -16.03 -2.13 -1.50
N GLU A 162 -16.65 -1.52 -2.51
CA GLU A 162 -17.30 -2.23 -3.62
C GLU A 162 -16.31 -3.10 -4.40
N PHE A 163 -15.13 -2.55 -4.72
CA PHE A 163 -14.05 -3.29 -5.38
C PHE A 163 -13.60 -4.52 -4.59
N VAL A 164 -13.42 -4.38 -3.29
CA VAL A 164 -13.02 -5.51 -2.42
C VAL A 164 -14.09 -6.58 -2.40
N LEU A 165 -15.37 -6.23 -2.26
CA LEU A 165 -16.46 -7.22 -2.27
C LEU A 165 -16.50 -8.03 -3.57
N GLU A 166 -16.21 -7.39 -4.69
CA GLU A 166 -16.23 -8.04 -6.00
C GLU A 166 -14.99 -8.88 -6.30
N ASN A 167 -13.81 -8.46 -5.82
CA ASN A 167 -12.51 -8.99 -6.26
C ASN A 167 -11.62 -9.48 -5.10
N TRP A 168 -12.16 -9.74 -3.89
CA TRP A 168 -11.36 -10.02 -2.69
C TRP A 168 -10.38 -11.19 -2.85
N ILE A 169 -10.75 -12.26 -3.58
CA ILE A 169 -9.87 -13.42 -3.78
C ILE A 169 -8.67 -13.02 -4.63
N GLU A 170 -8.91 -12.44 -5.81
CA GLU A 170 -7.86 -12.07 -6.76
C GLU A 170 -6.98 -10.94 -6.22
N TRP A 171 -7.56 -10.08 -5.37
CA TRP A 171 -6.84 -8.97 -4.78
C TRP A 171 -5.92 -9.39 -3.63
N PHE A 172 -6.43 -10.21 -2.69
CA PHE A 172 -5.67 -10.58 -1.49
C PHE A 172 -4.83 -11.84 -1.62
N LEU A 173 -5.09 -12.70 -2.60
CA LEU A 173 -4.34 -13.96 -2.76
C LEU A 173 -2.82 -13.75 -2.92
N PRO A 174 -2.32 -12.81 -3.74
CA PRO A 174 -0.87 -12.57 -3.82
C PRO A 174 -0.29 -12.12 -2.49
N PHE A 175 -0.99 -11.24 -1.78
CA PHE A 175 -0.57 -10.76 -0.47
C PHE A 175 -0.56 -11.88 0.58
N ALA A 176 -1.59 -12.72 0.60
CA ALA A 176 -1.66 -13.88 1.47
C ALA A 176 -0.49 -14.86 1.23
N LEU A 177 -0.14 -15.13 -0.03
CA LEU A 177 1.00 -15.97 -0.39
C LEU A 177 2.33 -15.39 0.10
N ILE A 178 2.51 -14.08 0.02
CA ILE A 178 3.72 -13.40 0.51
C ILE A 178 3.81 -13.45 2.04
N LEU A 179 2.67 -13.46 2.75
CA LEU A 179 2.65 -13.51 4.21
C LEU A 179 2.84 -14.91 4.81
N ILE A 180 2.66 -15.99 4.04
CA ILE A 180 2.78 -17.38 4.53
C ILE A 180 4.09 -17.62 5.33
N PRO A 181 5.30 -17.30 4.84
CA PRO A 181 6.52 -17.52 5.58
C PRO A 181 6.59 -16.74 6.90
N ILE A 182 6.06 -15.52 6.90
CA ILE A 182 6.03 -14.66 8.09
C ILE A 182 5.15 -15.31 9.17
N VAL A 183 3.96 -15.80 8.78
CA VAL A 183 3.03 -16.44 9.72
C VAL A 183 3.57 -17.78 10.23
N LEU A 184 4.29 -18.51 9.38
CA LEU A 184 4.90 -19.81 9.74
C LEU A 184 6.21 -19.69 10.54
N SER A 185 6.80 -18.49 10.61
CA SER A 185 8.01 -18.27 11.41
C SER A 185 7.71 -18.36 12.92
N PRO A 186 8.68 -18.73 13.78
CA PRO A 186 8.47 -18.87 15.22
C PRO A 186 7.95 -17.62 15.93
N MET A 187 8.26 -16.43 15.40
CA MET A 187 7.75 -15.13 15.89
C MET A 187 6.66 -14.54 14.99
N GLY A 188 6.17 -15.29 14.01
CA GLY A 188 5.39 -14.77 12.91
C GLY A 188 4.05 -14.19 13.29
N LEU A 189 3.30 -14.86 14.17
CA LEU A 189 2.01 -14.35 14.62
C LEU A 189 2.15 -13.02 15.38
N GLN A 190 3.16 -12.90 16.26
CA GLN A 190 3.40 -11.66 16.98
C GLN A 190 3.82 -10.53 16.05
N SER A 191 4.68 -10.83 15.08
CA SER A 191 5.10 -9.88 14.04
C SER A 191 3.91 -9.47 13.16
N PHE A 192 3.05 -10.41 12.79
CA PHE A 192 1.83 -10.15 12.02
C PHE A 192 0.86 -9.22 12.78
N PHE A 193 0.60 -9.48 14.06
CA PHE A 193 -0.28 -8.63 14.87
C PHE A 193 0.32 -7.22 15.07
N SER A 194 1.61 -7.12 15.31
CA SER A 194 2.29 -5.82 15.41
C SER A 194 2.26 -5.05 14.10
N LEU A 195 2.39 -5.74 12.97
CA LEU A 195 2.28 -5.17 11.63
C LEU A 195 0.85 -4.69 11.35
N SER A 196 -0.15 -5.55 11.58
CA SER A 196 -1.56 -5.21 11.34
C SER A 196 -2.04 -4.00 12.14
N SER A 197 -1.59 -3.87 13.41
CA SER A 197 -1.91 -2.72 14.25
C SER A 197 -1.30 -1.41 13.75
N ARG A 198 -0.12 -1.47 13.15
CA ARG A 198 0.54 -0.28 12.55
C ARG A 198 -0.11 0.10 11.21
N VAL A 199 -0.29 -0.87 10.33
CA VAL A 199 -0.87 -0.65 8.99
C VAL A 199 -2.33 -0.23 9.07
N GLY A 200 -3.11 -0.82 9.98
CA GLY A 200 -4.53 -0.48 10.16
C GLY A 200 -4.77 0.98 10.54
N ARG A 201 -3.90 1.57 11.36
CA ARG A 201 -4.03 2.98 11.78
C ARG A 201 -3.87 3.99 10.65
N GLY A 202 -3.08 3.67 9.64
CA GLY A 202 -2.85 4.56 8.50
C GLY A 202 -3.73 4.25 7.28
N ALA A 203 -4.54 3.18 7.30
CA ALA A 203 -5.30 2.69 6.15
C ALA A 203 -4.50 2.61 4.84
N GLY A 204 -3.18 2.38 4.93
CA GLY A 204 -2.28 2.37 3.78
C GLY A 204 -1.89 3.75 3.23
N LEU A 205 -2.37 4.83 3.84
CA LEU A 205 -2.07 6.22 3.44
C LEU A 205 -1.02 6.91 4.36
N ASP A 206 -0.23 6.12 5.08
CA ASP A 206 0.91 6.60 5.84
C ASP A 206 2.20 6.26 5.08
N PHE A 207 3.00 7.28 4.74
CA PHE A 207 4.24 7.11 3.99
C PHE A 207 5.24 6.18 4.70
N SER A 208 5.25 6.17 6.03
CA SER A 208 6.11 5.23 6.76
C SER A 208 5.81 3.78 6.38
N GLN A 209 4.55 3.45 6.11
CA GLN A 209 4.12 2.10 5.71
C GLN A 209 4.60 1.71 4.31
N VAL A 210 4.84 2.68 3.44
CA VAL A 210 5.41 2.45 2.09
C VAL A 210 6.75 1.71 2.18
N LEU A 211 7.54 2.01 3.21
CA LEU A 211 8.85 1.37 3.44
C LEU A 211 8.81 0.30 4.53
N VAL A 212 8.09 0.52 5.63
CA VAL A 212 8.06 -0.41 6.78
C VAL A 212 7.40 -1.74 6.42
N LEU A 213 6.32 -1.74 5.65
CA LEU A 213 5.63 -2.96 5.26
C LEU A 213 6.52 -3.87 4.39
N PRO A 214 7.11 -3.41 3.27
CA PRO A 214 8.03 -4.23 2.47
C PRO A 214 9.28 -4.66 3.25
N PHE A 215 9.82 -3.80 4.13
CA PHE A 215 10.95 -4.15 5.00
C PHE A 215 10.62 -5.30 5.94
N THR A 216 9.44 -5.27 6.57
CA THR A 216 9.00 -6.32 7.48
C THR A 216 8.73 -7.64 6.74
N ILE A 217 8.11 -7.57 5.56
CA ILE A 217 7.89 -8.74 4.70
C ILE A 217 9.22 -9.37 4.29
N LEU A 218 10.14 -8.55 3.80
CA LEU A 218 11.47 -9.01 3.38
C LEU A 218 12.25 -9.59 4.55
N GLY A 219 12.24 -8.93 5.72
CA GLY A 219 12.85 -9.44 6.94
C GLY A 219 12.32 -10.81 7.33
N GLY A 220 11.00 -10.99 7.32
CA GLY A 220 10.37 -12.29 7.60
C GLY A 220 10.78 -13.38 6.61
N TRP A 221 10.94 -13.06 5.34
CA TRP A 221 11.45 -14.01 4.34
C TRP A 221 12.92 -14.34 4.56
N LEU A 222 13.76 -13.35 4.87
CA LEU A 222 15.19 -13.57 5.15
C LEU A 222 15.38 -14.43 6.41
N ASP A 223 14.60 -14.19 7.45
CA ASP A 223 14.60 -15.02 8.67
C ASP A 223 14.13 -16.45 8.38
N TYR A 224 13.09 -16.61 7.56
CA TYR A 224 12.59 -17.94 7.17
C TYR A 224 13.63 -18.75 6.40
N VAL A 225 14.42 -18.11 5.54
CA VAL A 225 15.52 -18.75 4.79
C VAL A 225 16.77 -18.95 5.65
N GLY A 226 16.82 -18.42 6.86
CA GLY A 226 17.93 -18.57 7.79
C GLY A 226 19.07 -17.57 7.57
N VAL A 227 18.81 -16.43 6.96
CA VAL A 227 19.81 -15.36 6.81
C VAL A 227 20.09 -14.72 8.17
N PRO A 228 21.36 -14.61 8.62
CA PRO A 228 21.69 -13.95 9.87
C PRO A 228 21.13 -12.53 9.94
N SER A 229 20.59 -12.13 11.10
CA SER A 229 19.92 -10.84 11.29
C SER A 229 20.80 -9.63 10.94
N SER A 230 22.12 -9.71 11.18
CA SER A 230 23.07 -8.67 10.79
C SER A 230 23.14 -8.46 9.27
N ILE A 231 23.18 -9.53 8.49
CA ILE A 231 23.17 -9.46 7.02
C ILE A 231 21.77 -9.10 6.53
N GLY A 232 20.73 -9.68 7.13
CA GLY A 232 19.33 -9.40 6.83
C GLY A 232 18.96 -7.92 6.94
N TRP A 233 19.52 -7.23 7.92
CA TRP A 233 19.33 -5.77 8.08
C TRP A 233 19.83 -4.97 6.88
N TYR A 234 21.09 -5.22 6.43
CA TYR A 234 21.66 -4.51 5.29
C TYR A 234 20.94 -4.84 3.97
N LEU A 235 20.60 -6.11 3.77
CA LEU A 235 19.80 -6.54 2.62
C LEU A 235 18.41 -5.90 2.67
N GLY A 236 17.82 -5.83 3.85
CA GLY A 236 16.54 -5.14 4.08
C GLY A 236 16.59 -3.68 3.66
N LEU A 237 17.58 -2.93 4.11
CA LEU A 237 17.75 -1.52 3.74
C LEU A 237 17.93 -1.32 2.23
N LEU A 238 18.72 -2.19 1.59
CA LEU A 238 19.02 -2.07 0.16
C LEU A 238 17.84 -2.46 -0.74
N LEU A 239 17.12 -3.53 -0.39
CA LEU A 239 16.10 -4.12 -1.25
C LEU A 239 14.69 -3.58 -0.96
N THR A 240 14.46 -2.94 0.19
CA THR A 240 13.13 -2.41 0.55
C THR A 240 12.62 -1.35 -0.43
N PRO A 241 13.38 -0.32 -0.83
CA PRO A 241 12.84 0.70 -1.74
C PRO A 241 12.41 0.14 -3.11
N PRO A 242 13.22 -0.66 -3.83
CA PRO A 242 12.77 -1.25 -5.07
C PRO A 242 11.60 -2.22 -4.88
N LEU A 243 11.56 -2.99 -3.79
CA LEU A 243 10.44 -3.88 -3.46
C LEU A 243 9.16 -3.08 -3.19
N ALA A 244 9.24 -1.99 -2.44
CA ALA A 244 8.11 -1.10 -2.18
C ALA A 244 7.50 -0.57 -3.48
N VAL A 245 8.32 -0.01 -4.36
CA VAL A 245 7.87 0.50 -5.66
C VAL A 245 7.30 -0.63 -6.52
N ALA A 246 7.96 -1.81 -6.55
CA ALA A 246 7.45 -2.98 -7.28
C ALA A 246 6.08 -3.45 -6.74
N MET A 247 5.87 -3.46 -5.42
CA MET A 247 4.58 -3.81 -4.82
C MET A 247 3.47 -2.84 -5.24
N PHE A 248 3.72 -1.53 -5.21
CA PHE A 248 2.74 -0.54 -5.66
C PHE A 248 2.44 -0.64 -7.16
N LEU A 249 3.45 -0.81 -8.00
CA LEU A 249 3.27 -1.01 -9.44
C LEU A 249 2.49 -2.29 -9.74
N PHE A 250 2.80 -3.39 -9.05
CA PHE A 250 2.07 -4.64 -9.19
C PHE A 250 0.59 -4.48 -8.81
N ARG A 251 0.32 -3.85 -7.68
CA ARG A 251 -1.05 -3.56 -7.24
C ARG A 251 -1.77 -2.67 -8.23
N GLY A 252 -1.12 -1.63 -8.74
CA GLY A 252 -1.71 -0.74 -9.74
C GLY A 252 -2.05 -1.44 -11.05
N HIS A 253 -1.17 -2.30 -11.58
CA HIS A 253 -1.47 -3.10 -12.77
C HIS A 253 -2.54 -4.16 -12.51
N LEU A 254 -2.55 -4.76 -11.31
CA LEU A 254 -3.57 -5.71 -10.91
C LEU A 254 -4.94 -5.02 -10.80
N PHE A 255 -5.01 -3.86 -10.15
CA PHE A 255 -6.22 -3.06 -10.04
C PHE A 255 -6.78 -2.69 -11.41
N ALA A 256 -5.96 -2.14 -12.30
CA ALA A 256 -6.35 -1.81 -13.67
C ALA A 256 -6.92 -3.01 -14.45
N SER A 257 -6.44 -4.22 -14.14
CA SER A 257 -6.91 -5.45 -14.78
C SER A 257 -8.20 -6.00 -14.18
N LEU A 258 -8.51 -5.62 -12.93
CA LEU A 258 -9.69 -6.09 -12.19
C LEU A 258 -10.84 -5.08 -12.23
N HIS A 259 -10.53 -3.78 -12.21
CA HIS A 259 -11.51 -2.72 -12.16
C HIS A 259 -12.29 -2.62 -13.48
N GLY A 260 -13.61 -2.46 -13.38
CA GLY A 260 -14.50 -2.29 -14.54
C GLY A 260 -14.80 -3.57 -15.35
N VAL A 261 -14.21 -4.71 -15.01
CA VAL A 261 -14.44 -5.97 -15.70
C VAL A 261 -14.99 -7.02 -14.74
N SER A 262 -16.29 -7.34 -14.84
CA SER A 262 -16.88 -8.38 -14.02
C SER A 262 -16.25 -9.75 -14.27
N ARG A 263 -16.27 -10.65 -13.25
CA ARG A 263 -15.77 -12.04 -13.41
C ARG A 263 -16.43 -12.76 -14.60
N ARG A 264 -17.69 -12.47 -14.92
CA ARG A 264 -18.39 -13.04 -16.09
C ARG A 264 -17.80 -12.52 -17.38
N GLN A 265 -17.59 -11.22 -17.53
CA GLN A 265 -17.01 -10.61 -18.73
C GLN A 265 -15.58 -11.11 -18.99
N ARG A 266 -14.76 -11.30 -17.96
CA ARG A 266 -13.40 -11.87 -18.10
C ARG A 266 -13.42 -13.27 -18.74
N ARG A 267 -14.39 -14.11 -18.38
CA ARG A 267 -14.55 -15.45 -18.98
C ARG A 267 -14.88 -15.41 -20.47
N PHE A 268 -15.58 -14.38 -20.93
CA PHE A 268 -15.93 -14.24 -22.35
C PHE A 268 -14.81 -13.61 -23.19
N ILE A 269 -13.96 -12.75 -22.60
CA ILE A 269 -12.86 -12.07 -23.29
C ILE A 269 -11.63 -12.98 -23.47
N SER A 270 -11.39 -13.89 -22.53
CA SER A 270 -10.22 -14.78 -22.51
C SER A 270 -10.06 -15.69 -23.74
N PRO A 271 -11.12 -16.24 -24.40
CA PRO A 271 -10.97 -17.08 -25.60
C PRO A 271 -10.54 -16.33 -26.86
N PHE A 272 -10.76 -15.01 -26.94
CA PHE A 272 -10.53 -14.20 -28.14
C PHE A 272 -9.16 -13.52 -28.21
N ASN A 273 -8.36 -13.60 -27.15
CA ASN A 273 -7.01 -12.98 -27.06
C ASN A 273 -5.87 -14.02 -27.09
N LYS A 274 -6.06 -15.13 -27.83
CA LYS A 274 -5.00 -16.09 -28.14
C LYS A 274 -4.37 -15.81 -29.47
#